data_af64961d3c14d5ed684a125ac05af0f9
#
_entry.id   af64961d3c14d5ed684a125ac05af0f9
#
_cell.length_a   1.000
_cell.length_b   1.000
_cell.length_c   1.000
_cell.angle_alpha   90.00
_cell.angle_beta   90.00
_cell.angle_gamma   90.00
#
_symmetry.space_group_name_H-M   'P 1'
#
loop_
_entity.id
_entity.type
_entity.pdbx_description
1 polymer ?
#
loop_
_entity_poly.entity_id
_entity_poly.type
_entity_poly.pdbx_seq_one_letter_code
_entity_poly.pdbx_strand_id
1 'polypeptide(L)'
;DGDTAWSEAYWTAFHRIAKGKESDMGFLAEHDSSIDEDVFVSGRYIDRFEKRNGEWKIAKRQGVHDWVRFEPANEKGQLEAAGPTASRSRQDPAYQR
;
A
#
# COMPACT_ATOMS: atom_id res chain seq x y z
N ASP A 1 9.49 -13.17 -24.00
CA ASP A 1 9.79 -14.45 -24.61
C ASP A 1 8.51 -15.19 -24.99
N GLY A 2 8.06 -14.99 -26.22
CA GLY A 2 6.85 -15.63 -26.72
C GLY A 2 5.63 -15.29 -25.87
N ASP A 3 5.15 -16.26 -25.11
CA ASP A 3 3.95 -16.14 -24.30
C ASP A 3 4.26 -15.86 -22.83
N THR A 4 5.48 -15.46 -22.50
CA THR A 4 5.91 -15.15 -21.14
C THR A 4 6.61 -13.80 -21.12
N ALA A 5 6.31 -13.01 -20.11
CA ALA A 5 6.94 -11.71 -19.88
C ALA A 5 7.13 -11.47 -18.39
N TRP A 6 8.13 -10.68 -18.04
CA TRP A 6 8.41 -10.28 -16.67
C TRP A 6 8.30 -8.79 -16.54
N SER A 7 7.84 -8.34 -15.39
CA SER A 7 7.84 -6.91 -15.06
C SER A 7 8.26 -6.71 -13.62
N GLU A 8 8.72 -5.51 -13.34
CA GLU A 8 9.07 -5.07 -12.00
C GLU A 8 8.42 -3.71 -11.80
N ALA A 9 7.63 -3.58 -10.75
CA ALA A 9 6.91 -2.34 -10.46
C ALA A 9 7.18 -1.93 -9.03
N TYR A 10 7.61 -0.68 -8.83
CA TYR A 10 7.84 -0.12 -7.51
C TYR A 10 6.55 0.47 -6.95
N TRP A 11 6.39 0.39 -5.63
CA TRP A 11 5.26 0.99 -4.95
C TRP A 11 5.71 1.57 -3.61
N THR A 12 4.95 2.55 -3.15
CA THR A 12 5.05 3.06 -1.79
C THR A 12 3.67 3.01 -1.18
N ALA A 13 3.61 2.79 0.12
CA ALA A 13 2.36 2.70 0.84
C ALA A 13 2.47 3.38 2.19
N PHE A 14 1.35 3.91 2.63
CA PHE A 14 1.20 4.54 3.94
C PHE A 14 0.09 3.82 4.67
N HIS A 15 0.34 3.47 5.94
CA HIS A 15 -0.66 2.87 6.81
C HIS A 15 -0.68 3.63 8.12
N ARG A 16 -1.86 3.88 8.65
CA ARG A 16 -2.02 4.34 10.01
C ARG A 16 -2.64 3.21 10.81
N ILE A 17 -1.98 2.80 11.89
CA ILE A 17 -2.47 1.76 12.76
C ILE A 17 -2.85 2.37 14.09
N ALA A 18 -4.11 2.22 14.46
CA ALA A 18 -4.64 2.82 15.67
C ALA A 18 -4.06 2.15 16.91
N LYS A 19 -3.94 2.95 17.97
CA LYS A 19 -3.63 2.46 19.31
C LYS A 19 -4.57 1.31 19.68
N GLY A 20 -4.02 0.27 20.26
CA GLY A 20 -4.80 -0.88 20.71
C GLY A 20 -5.11 -1.88 19.60
N LYS A 21 -4.67 -1.63 18.37
CA LYS A 21 -4.83 -2.57 17.27
C LYS A 21 -3.55 -3.35 17.06
N GLU A 22 -3.71 -4.55 16.57
CA GLU A 22 -2.59 -5.41 16.21
C GLU A 22 -2.76 -5.87 14.77
N SER A 23 -1.66 -6.25 14.17
CA SER A 23 -1.67 -6.78 12.82
C SER A 23 -0.75 -7.99 12.74
N ASP A 24 -1.25 -9.04 12.14
CA ASP A 24 -0.46 -10.23 11.84
C ASP A 24 0.13 -10.18 10.44
N MET A 25 -0.03 -9.07 9.74
CA MET A 25 0.55 -8.87 8.41
C MET A 25 2.03 -8.54 8.54
N GLY A 26 2.87 -9.57 8.46
CA GLY A 26 4.32 -9.43 8.30
C GLY A 26 4.94 -8.19 8.93
N PHE A 27 5.27 -7.22 8.09
CA PHE A 27 5.97 -6.01 8.52
C PHE A 27 5.15 -5.14 9.50
N LEU A 28 3.83 -5.26 9.53
CA LEU A 28 3.00 -4.48 10.45
C LEU A 28 2.98 -5.07 11.86
N ALA A 29 3.52 -6.27 12.06
CA ALA A 29 3.56 -6.90 13.38
C ALA A 29 4.46 -6.15 14.37
N GLU A 30 5.36 -5.29 13.87
CA GLU A 30 6.24 -4.47 14.70
C GLU A 30 5.53 -3.24 15.30
N HIS A 31 4.26 -3.06 15.01
CA HIS A 31 3.48 -1.93 15.52
C HIS A 31 3.48 -1.89 17.05
N ASP A 32 3.76 -0.70 17.59
CA ASP A 32 3.62 -0.43 19.03
C ASP A 32 2.16 -0.11 19.32
N SER A 33 1.43 -1.07 19.90
CA SER A 33 0.00 -0.92 20.15
C SER A 33 -0.35 0.07 21.26
N SER A 34 0.66 0.64 21.96
CA SER A 34 0.42 1.64 22.98
C SER A 34 0.14 3.04 22.41
N ILE A 35 0.39 3.23 21.12
CA ILE A 35 0.22 4.51 20.43
C ILE A 35 -0.39 4.31 19.05
N ASP A 36 -0.91 5.39 18.48
CA ASP A 36 -1.22 5.42 17.06
C ASP A 36 0.10 5.56 16.30
N GLU A 37 0.30 4.75 15.27
CA GLU A 37 1.52 4.81 14.48
C GLU A 37 1.24 4.99 13.01
N ASP A 38 2.14 5.72 12.36
CA ASP A 38 2.20 5.82 10.91
C ASP A 38 3.31 4.89 10.41
N VAL A 39 2.99 4.12 9.38
CA VAL A 39 3.91 3.18 8.79
C VAL A 39 4.12 3.55 7.33
N PHE A 40 5.37 3.77 6.97
CA PHE A 40 5.76 4.04 5.60
C PHE A 40 6.52 2.81 5.09
N VAL A 41 6.07 2.25 4.01
CA VAL A 41 6.68 1.06 3.44
C VAL A 41 6.90 1.27 1.95
N SER A 42 8.02 0.78 1.46
CA SER A 42 8.37 0.83 0.06
C SER A 42 8.77 -0.55 -0.40
N GLY A 43 8.38 -0.89 -1.60
CA GLY A 43 8.70 -2.19 -2.14
C GLY A 43 8.47 -2.26 -3.63
N ARG A 44 8.39 -3.47 -4.11
CA ARG A 44 8.17 -3.73 -5.53
C ARG A 44 7.48 -5.07 -5.71
N TYR A 45 6.84 -5.18 -6.85
CA TYR A 45 6.30 -6.45 -7.32
C TYR A 45 7.17 -6.94 -8.47
N ILE A 46 7.51 -8.20 -8.41
CA ILE A 46 8.15 -8.89 -9.52
C ILE A 46 7.12 -9.86 -10.06
N ASP A 47 6.63 -9.60 -11.26
CA ASP A 47 5.51 -10.33 -11.83
C ASP A 47 5.94 -11.11 -13.04
N ARG A 48 5.47 -12.35 -13.14
CA ARG A 48 5.55 -13.13 -14.37
C ARG A 48 4.17 -13.15 -15.00
N PHE A 49 4.11 -12.75 -16.25
CA PHE A 49 2.90 -12.75 -17.05
C PHE A 49 2.94 -13.91 -18.01
N GLU A 50 1.78 -14.47 -18.28
CA GLU A 50 1.59 -15.48 -19.30
C GLU A 50 0.45 -15.08 -20.21
N LYS A 51 0.66 -15.32 -21.52
CA LYS A 51 -0.40 -15.13 -22.49
C LYS A 51 -1.14 -16.45 -22.66
N ARG A 52 -2.42 -16.44 -22.37
CA ARG A 52 -3.30 -17.60 -22.48
C ARG A 52 -4.56 -17.20 -23.22
N ASN A 53 -4.91 -17.94 -24.24
CA ASN A 53 -6.10 -17.66 -25.05
C ASN A 53 -6.13 -16.22 -25.56
N GLY A 54 -4.95 -15.70 -25.97
CA GLY A 54 -4.83 -14.33 -26.48
C GLY A 54 -4.79 -13.24 -25.43
N GLU A 55 -4.84 -13.58 -24.15
CA GLU A 55 -4.85 -12.59 -23.06
C GLU A 55 -3.61 -12.71 -22.18
N TRP A 56 -3.02 -11.56 -21.86
CA TRP A 56 -1.93 -11.49 -20.89
C TRP A 56 -2.50 -11.36 -19.49
N LYS A 57 -2.04 -12.25 -18.60
CA LYS A 57 -2.44 -12.23 -17.19
C LYS A 57 -1.23 -12.46 -16.31
N ILE A 58 -1.30 -11.96 -15.08
CA ILE A 58 -0.27 -12.23 -14.10
C ILE A 58 -0.40 -13.67 -13.64
N ALA A 59 0.61 -14.47 -13.93
CA ALA A 59 0.66 -15.87 -13.51
C ALA A 59 1.30 -16.04 -12.14
N LYS A 60 2.22 -15.13 -11.77
CA LYS A 60 2.89 -15.17 -10.47
C LYS A 60 3.28 -13.76 -10.08
N ARG A 61 3.01 -13.41 -8.83
CA ARG A 61 3.44 -12.14 -8.24
C ARG A 61 4.27 -12.43 -7.00
N GLN A 62 5.41 -11.80 -6.91
CA GLN A 62 6.24 -11.81 -5.72
C GLN A 62 6.36 -10.39 -5.21
N GLY A 63 5.97 -10.17 -3.95
CA GLY A 63 6.16 -8.90 -3.29
C GLY A 63 7.51 -8.88 -2.58
N VAL A 64 8.22 -7.77 -2.71
CA VAL A 64 9.48 -7.53 -2.03
C VAL A 64 9.36 -6.23 -1.27
N HIS A 65 9.66 -6.23 0.02
CA HIS A 65 9.68 -5.02 0.83
C HIS A 65 11.12 -4.52 0.89
N ASP A 66 11.34 -3.30 0.38
CA ASP A 66 12.69 -2.73 0.36
C ASP A 66 13.02 -2.06 1.68
N TRP A 67 12.04 -1.38 2.31
CA TRP A 67 12.21 -0.83 3.64
C TRP A 67 10.87 -0.49 4.26
N VAL A 68 10.89 -0.37 5.59
CA VAL A 68 9.71 -0.02 6.40
C VAL A 68 10.18 0.96 7.48
N ARG A 69 9.36 1.98 7.75
CA ARG A 69 9.61 2.91 8.83
C ARG A 69 8.33 3.12 9.63
N PHE A 70 8.44 2.97 10.94
CA PHE A 70 7.37 3.27 11.88
C PHE A 70 7.68 4.57 12.59
N GLU A 71 6.68 5.40 12.79
CA GLU A 71 6.83 6.60 13.61
C GLU A 71 5.50 6.93 14.29
N PRO A 72 5.52 7.62 15.43
CA PRO A 72 4.28 8.03 16.07
C PRO A 72 3.42 8.84 15.12
N ALA A 73 2.10 8.62 15.15
CA ALA A 73 1.18 9.35 14.29
C ALA A 73 1.30 10.86 14.49
N ASN A 74 1.27 11.61 13.41
CA ASN A 74 1.45 13.04 13.43
C ASN A 74 0.46 13.69 12.46
N GLU A 75 -0.43 14.51 13.02
CA GLU A 75 -1.42 15.23 12.24
C GLU A 75 -0.86 16.52 11.62
N LYS A 76 0.31 16.95 12.06
CA LYS A 76 0.93 18.16 11.53
C LYS A 76 1.33 17.94 10.10
N GLY A 77 0.96 18.86 9.23
CA GLY A 77 1.28 18.74 7.82
C GLY A 77 0.23 18.01 6.99
N GLN A 78 -0.91 17.68 7.57
CA GLN A 78 -2.03 17.13 6.83
C GLN A 78 -2.53 18.15 5.80
N LEU A 79 -3.15 17.65 4.73
CA LEU A 79 -3.57 18.46 3.61
C LEU A 79 -4.92 19.14 3.83
N GLU A 80 -5.17 19.65 5.04
CA GLU A 80 -6.47 20.19 5.42
C GLU A 80 -6.96 21.33 4.53
N ALA A 81 -6.03 22.14 4.07
CA ALA A 81 -6.38 23.33 3.28
C ALA A 81 -6.08 23.16 1.80
N ALA A 82 -5.71 21.99 1.35
CA ALA A 82 -5.19 21.79 0.01
C ALA A 82 -6.27 21.44 -1.02
N GLY A 83 -7.55 21.47 -0.64
CA GLY A 83 -8.65 21.12 -1.54
C GLY A 83 -9.34 19.83 -1.09
N PRO A 84 -10.04 19.13 -1.98
CA PRO A 84 -10.76 17.92 -1.62
C PRO A 84 -9.85 16.87 -1.02
N THR A 85 -10.27 16.26 0.07
CA THR A 85 -9.51 15.21 0.74
C THR A 85 -10.27 13.90 0.69
N ALA A 86 -9.52 12.80 0.82
CA ALA A 86 -10.09 11.46 0.80
C ALA A 86 -10.96 11.20 2.03
N SER A 87 -11.96 10.37 1.86
CA SER A 87 -12.85 9.94 2.93
C SER A 87 -13.25 8.48 2.69
N ARG A 88 -13.58 7.78 3.78
CA ARG A 88 -14.11 6.43 3.69
C ARG A 88 -15.63 6.40 3.53
N SER A 89 -16.24 7.53 3.31
CA SER A 89 -17.69 7.66 3.16
C SER A 89 -18.04 8.09 1.75
N ARG A 90 -19.35 8.24 1.48
CA ARG A 90 -19.83 8.77 0.21
C ARG A 90 -19.48 10.24 0.01
N GLN A 91 -18.91 10.89 1.02
CA GLN A 91 -18.38 12.25 0.89
C GLN A 91 -17.03 12.28 0.17
N ASP A 92 -16.42 11.13 -0.04
CA ASP A 92 -15.18 11.05 -0.80
C ASP A 92 -15.39 11.59 -2.22
N PRO A 93 -14.43 12.38 -2.75
CA PRO A 93 -14.57 12.95 -4.10
C PRO A 93 -14.88 11.93 -5.19
N ALA A 94 -14.51 10.67 -5.02
CA ALA A 94 -14.81 9.64 -6.01
C ALA A 94 -16.31 9.45 -6.22
N TYR A 95 -17.13 9.75 -5.22
CA TYR A 95 -18.58 9.65 -5.30
C TYR A 95 -19.25 10.94 -5.78
N GLN A 96 -18.49 12.00 -5.98
CA GLN A 96 -19.01 13.33 -6.34
C GLN A 96 -18.85 13.65 -7.82
N ARG A 97 -18.29 12.76 -8.60
CA ARG A 97 -18.05 12.94 -10.03
C ARG A 97 -19.25 12.56 -10.87
#